data_a2e24ae2f526e9ef4fabc7fa7aa22769
#
_entry.id   a2e24ae2f526e9ef4fabc7fa7aa22769
#
_cell.length_a   1.000
_cell.length_b   1.000
_cell.length_c   1.000
_cell.angle_alpha   90.00
_cell.angle_beta   90.00
_cell.angle_gamma   90.00
#
_symmetry.space_group_name_H-M   'P 1'
#
loop_
_entity.id
_entity.type
_entity.pdbx_description
1 polymer ?
#
loop_
_entity_poly.entity_id
_entity_poly.type
_entity_poly.pdbx_seq_one_letter_code
_entity_poly.pdbx_strand_id
1 'polypeptide(L)'
;MIDLYTWSTPNGRKISILLEELKIDYKVTSINIMRNEQFSESFLKISPNNKIPAIVDRSNDDYTLFESGAILIYLAEKTGKLLNSNNKEEYYRTLEWLMFQMANVGPMFGLSLIHI
;
A
#
# COMPACT_ATOMS: atom_id res chain seq x y z
N MET A 1 -13.98 1.18 -7.83
CA MET A 1 -13.14 2.32 -7.39
C MET A 1 -12.41 1.98 -6.11
N ILE A 2 -11.16 2.39 -5.99
CA ILE A 2 -10.36 2.21 -4.79
C ILE A 2 -10.39 3.48 -3.95
N ASP A 3 -10.71 3.37 -2.67
CA ASP A 3 -10.50 4.46 -1.71
C ASP A 3 -9.13 4.25 -1.07
N LEU A 4 -8.22 5.21 -1.26
CA LEU A 4 -6.88 5.17 -0.70
C LEU A 4 -6.80 6.09 0.51
N TYR A 5 -6.53 5.52 1.66
CA TYR A 5 -6.30 6.24 2.91
C TYR A 5 -4.80 6.37 3.10
N THR A 6 -4.29 7.59 3.02
CA THR A 6 -2.85 7.81 2.96
C THR A 6 -2.42 9.18 3.50
N TRP A 7 -1.13 9.37 3.56
CA TRP A 7 -0.48 10.63 3.90
C TRP A 7 0.78 10.77 3.06
N SER A 8 1.38 11.95 3.04
CA SER A 8 2.59 12.23 2.24
C SER A 8 3.82 11.54 2.80
N THR A 9 3.87 10.23 2.67
CA THR A 9 4.97 9.38 3.14
C THR A 9 5.46 8.48 2.02
N PRO A 10 6.69 7.94 2.12
CA PRO A 10 7.18 7.01 1.10
C PRO A 10 6.26 5.79 0.91
N ASN A 11 5.74 5.23 2.00
CA ASN A 11 4.84 4.07 1.91
C ASN A 11 3.51 4.41 1.23
N GLY A 12 2.95 5.58 1.54
CA GLY A 12 1.73 6.04 0.88
C GLY A 12 1.94 6.29 -0.61
N ARG A 13 3.08 6.88 -0.97
CA ARG A 13 3.40 7.17 -2.37
C ARG A 13 3.57 5.93 -3.22
N LYS A 14 4.04 4.82 -2.67
CA LYS A 14 4.12 3.55 -3.40
C LYS A 14 2.77 3.18 -4.01
N ILE A 15 1.71 3.35 -3.24
CA ILE A 15 0.38 2.95 -3.68
C ILE A 15 -0.19 3.94 -4.70
N SER A 16 -0.03 5.24 -4.47
CA SER A 16 -0.52 6.22 -5.46
C SER A 16 0.21 6.08 -6.79
N ILE A 17 1.52 5.83 -6.77
CA ILE A 17 2.28 5.57 -7.99
C ILE A 17 1.75 4.34 -8.71
N LEU A 18 1.53 3.25 -8.00
CA LEU A 18 1.02 2.02 -8.61
C LEU A 18 -0.38 2.22 -9.20
N LEU A 19 -1.27 2.89 -8.49
CA LEU A 19 -2.61 3.17 -8.99
C LEU A 19 -2.57 3.97 -10.29
N GLU A 20 -1.68 4.96 -10.37
CA GLU A 20 -1.48 5.74 -11.60
C GLU A 20 -0.92 4.87 -12.73
N GLU A 21 0.09 4.04 -12.44
CA GLU A 21 0.69 3.14 -13.44
C GLU A 21 -0.32 2.12 -13.98
N LEU A 22 -1.18 1.60 -13.12
CA LEU A 22 -2.21 0.63 -13.49
C LEU A 22 -3.46 1.29 -14.08
N LYS A 23 -3.54 2.63 -14.06
CA LYS A 23 -4.68 3.40 -14.55
C LYS A 23 -5.99 3.01 -13.87
N ILE A 24 -5.92 2.78 -12.57
CA ILE A 24 -7.09 2.46 -11.74
C ILE A 24 -7.68 3.77 -11.20
N ASP A 25 -9.00 3.93 -11.29
CA ASP A 25 -9.67 5.05 -10.66
C ASP A 25 -9.63 4.93 -9.15
N TYR A 26 -9.22 5.99 -8.48
CA TYR A 26 -9.13 5.98 -7.02
C TYR A 26 -9.45 7.35 -6.43
N LYS A 27 -9.84 7.33 -5.17
CA LYS A 27 -10.11 8.52 -4.38
C LYS A 27 -9.15 8.52 -3.19
N VAL A 28 -8.58 9.68 -2.89
CA VAL A 28 -7.66 9.82 -1.77
C VAL A 28 -8.40 10.38 -0.56
N THR A 29 -8.24 9.74 0.58
CA THR A 29 -8.65 10.26 1.88
C THR A 29 -7.41 10.48 2.72
N SER A 30 -7.15 11.72 3.11
CA SER A 30 -5.98 12.08 3.90
C SER A 30 -6.14 11.62 5.35
N ILE A 31 -5.13 10.94 5.86
CA ILE A 31 -5.01 10.60 7.28
C ILE A 31 -3.79 11.35 7.81
N ASN A 32 -4.03 12.47 8.49
CA ASN A 32 -2.93 13.31 8.98
C ASN A 32 -2.29 12.68 10.22
N ILE A 33 -1.17 11.99 10.01
CA ILE A 33 -0.45 11.30 11.07
C ILE A 33 0.17 12.27 12.08
N MET A 34 0.36 13.54 11.68
CA MET A 34 0.87 14.58 12.58
C MET A 34 -0.18 15.01 13.60
N ARG A 35 -1.46 14.75 13.32
CA ARG A 35 -2.59 15.04 14.19
C ARG A 35 -3.20 13.80 14.81
N ASN A 36 -2.51 12.67 14.72
CA ASN A 36 -2.96 11.39 15.29
C ASN A 36 -4.27 10.86 14.67
N GLU A 37 -4.58 11.24 13.42
CA GLU A 37 -5.79 10.76 12.73
C GLU A 37 -5.76 9.26 12.46
N GLN A 38 -4.57 8.65 12.44
CA GLN A 38 -4.41 7.22 12.29
C GLN A 38 -4.99 6.43 13.48
N PHE A 39 -5.25 7.09 14.60
CA PHE A 39 -5.85 6.48 15.77
C PHE A 39 -7.38 6.68 15.83
N SER A 40 -7.99 7.32 14.84
CA SER A 40 -9.43 7.50 14.81
C SER A 40 -10.15 6.15 14.73
N GLU A 41 -11.32 6.06 15.37
CA GLU A 41 -12.10 4.82 15.40
C GLU A 41 -12.45 4.34 13.99
N SER A 42 -12.85 5.27 13.12
CA SER A 42 -13.21 4.94 11.75
C SER A 42 -12.04 4.37 10.97
N PHE A 43 -10.84 4.92 11.13
CA PHE A 43 -9.66 4.41 10.44
C PHE A 43 -9.17 3.08 11.01
N LEU A 44 -9.27 2.88 12.31
CA LEU A 44 -8.85 1.61 12.94
C LEU A 44 -9.67 0.42 12.46
N LYS A 45 -10.88 0.63 11.98
CA LYS A 45 -11.68 -0.42 11.35
C LYS A 45 -11.10 -0.87 10.02
N ILE A 46 -10.36 0.01 9.35
CA ILE A 46 -9.73 -0.25 8.04
C ILE A 46 -8.30 -0.73 8.24
N SER A 47 -7.57 -0.09 9.15
CA SER A 47 -6.18 -0.43 9.45
C SER A 47 -6.01 -0.63 10.95
N PRO A 48 -6.21 -1.86 11.44
CA PRO A 48 -6.11 -2.14 12.88
C PRO A 48 -4.76 -1.81 13.50
N ASN A 49 -3.71 -1.78 12.69
CA ASN A 49 -2.36 -1.45 13.14
C ASN A 49 -2.06 0.05 13.11
N ASN A 50 -3.10 0.90 12.91
CA ASN A 50 -3.04 2.36 12.91
C ASN A 50 -1.95 2.95 12.00
N LYS A 51 -1.74 2.35 10.84
CA LYS A 51 -0.73 2.80 9.88
C LYS A 51 -1.35 3.02 8.51
N ILE A 52 -0.82 4.02 7.80
CA ILE A 52 -1.10 4.24 6.39
C ILE A 52 0.00 3.55 5.57
N PRO A 53 -0.22 3.21 4.31
CA PRO A 53 -1.47 3.32 3.57
C PRO A 53 -2.45 2.17 3.88
N ALA A 54 -3.71 2.40 3.58
CA ALA A 54 -4.74 1.37 3.57
C ALA A 54 -5.70 1.65 2.42
N ILE A 55 -6.35 0.62 1.91
CA ILE A 55 -7.34 0.77 0.84
C ILE A 55 -8.66 0.11 1.21
N VAL A 56 -9.71 0.62 0.57
CA VAL A 56 -11.01 -0.07 0.51
C VAL A 56 -11.35 -0.25 -0.96
N ASP A 57 -11.50 -1.48 -1.40
CA ASP A 57 -11.87 -1.78 -2.78
C ASP A 57 -13.39 -1.86 -2.88
N ARG A 58 -14.00 -0.80 -3.38
CA ARG A 58 -15.45 -0.70 -3.48
C ARG A 58 -16.04 -1.67 -4.50
N SER A 59 -15.26 -2.09 -5.47
CA SER A 59 -15.71 -3.06 -6.47
C SER A 59 -15.65 -4.51 -5.98
N ASN A 60 -15.12 -4.73 -4.78
CA ASN A 60 -14.98 -6.06 -4.19
C ASN A 60 -15.59 -6.07 -2.77
N ASP A 61 -16.88 -5.73 -2.68
CA ASP A 61 -17.65 -5.71 -1.42
C ASP A 61 -16.94 -4.93 -0.30
N ASP A 62 -16.40 -3.76 -0.64
CA ASP A 62 -15.68 -2.90 0.32
C ASP A 62 -14.55 -3.64 1.03
N TYR A 63 -13.82 -4.47 0.30
CA TYR A 63 -12.69 -5.21 0.84
C TYR A 63 -11.62 -4.26 1.35
N THR A 64 -11.27 -4.38 2.62
CA THR A 64 -10.26 -3.54 3.25
C THR A 64 -8.92 -4.26 3.29
N LEU A 65 -7.84 -3.51 3.06
CA LEU A 65 -6.49 -4.06 3.09
C LEU A 65 -5.52 -3.01 3.60
N PHE A 66 -4.66 -3.39 4.52
CA PHE A 66 -3.55 -2.57 4.98
C PHE A 66 -2.22 -3.28 4.67
N GLU A 67 -1.09 -2.64 4.95
CA GLU A 67 0.27 -3.04 4.57
C GLU A 67 0.56 -2.73 3.10
N SER A 68 1.52 -1.82 2.87
CA SER A 68 1.82 -1.36 1.51
C SER A 68 2.24 -2.50 0.57
N GLY A 69 3.05 -3.45 1.06
CA GLY A 69 3.46 -4.60 0.26
C GLY A 69 2.29 -5.48 -0.16
N ALA A 70 1.36 -5.73 0.76
CA ALA A 70 0.17 -6.52 0.46
C ALA A 70 -0.74 -5.81 -0.55
N ILE A 71 -0.88 -4.49 -0.40
CA ILE A 71 -1.67 -3.67 -1.33
C ILE A 71 -1.07 -3.71 -2.74
N LEU A 72 0.26 -3.60 -2.85
CA LEU A 72 0.94 -3.70 -4.15
C LEU A 72 0.64 -5.03 -4.84
N ILE A 73 0.75 -6.13 -4.11
CA ILE A 73 0.47 -7.47 -4.64
C ILE A 73 -1.00 -7.57 -5.05
N TYR A 74 -1.91 -7.13 -4.19
CA TYR A 74 -3.35 -7.19 -4.45
C TYR A 74 -3.72 -6.46 -5.75
N LEU A 75 -3.25 -5.23 -5.92
CA LEU A 75 -3.57 -4.43 -7.09
C LEU A 75 -2.95 -5.00 -8.37
N ALA A 76 -1.74 -5.52 -8.28
CA ALA A 76 -1.08 -6.17 -9.42
C ALA A 76 -1.83 -7.44 -9.85
N GLU A 77 -2.23 -8.28 -8.91
CA GLU A 77 -2.99 -9.49 -9.21
C GLU A 77 -4.39 -9.16 -9.75
N LYS A 78 -5.06 -8.17 -9.17
CA LYS A 78 -6.38 -7.74 -9.62
C LYS A 78 -6.39 -7.31 -11.08
N THR A 79 -5.34 -6.63 -11.52
CA THR A 79 -5.23 -6.12 -12.89
C THR A 79 -4.51 -7.08 -13.84
N GLY A 80 -3.83 -8.08 -13.31
CA GLY A 80 -3.01 -8.99 -14.10
C GLY A 80 -1.77 -8.33 -14.70
N LYS A 81 -1.34 -7.20 -14.15
CA LYS A 81 -0.20 -6.42 -14.67
C LYS A 81 0.92 -6.37 -13.63
N LEU A 82 2.15 -6.25 -14.11
CA LEU A 82 3.37 -6.06 -13.31
C LEU A 82 3.78 -7.24 -12.44
N LEU A 83 2.90 -8.20 -12.23
CA LEU A 83 3.19 -9.41 -11.47
C LEU A 83 2.71 -10.60 -12.31
N ASN A 84 3.65 -11.33 -12.92
CA ASN A 84 3.32 -12.39 -13.87
C ASN A 84 3.03 -13.71 -13.13
N SER A 85 1.75 -13.95 -12.83
CA SER A 85 1.32 -15.18 -12.16
C SER A 85 1.39 -16.43 -13.04
N ASN A 86 1.53 -16.26 -14.37
CA ASN A 86 1.63 -17.38 -15.32
C ASN A 86 3.03 -17.93 -15.42
N ASN A 87 4.06 -17.19 -14.99
CA ASN A 87 5.44 -17.63 -14.94
C ASN A 87 5.90 -17.61 -13.49
N LYS A 88 5.95 -18.78 -12.87
CA LYS A 88 6.25 -18.88 -11.43
C LYS A 88 7.64 -18.36 -11.07
N GLU A 89 8.61 -18.53 -11.93
CA GLU A 89 9.96 -18.03 -11.67
C GLU A 89 9.97 -16.50 -11.60
N GLU A 90 9.37 -15.83 -12.58
CA GLU A 90 9.25 -14.37 -12.58
C GLU A 90 8.42 -13.87 -11.40
N TYR A 91 7.34 -14.58 -11.10
CA TYR A 91 6.47 -14.24 -9.97
C TYR A 91 7.24 -14.22 -8.67
N TYR A 92 7.97 -15.29 -8.37
CA TYR A 92 8.72 -15.38 -7.11
C TYR A 92 9.93 -14.43 -7.08
N ARG A 93 10.59 -14.20 -8.22
CA ARG A 93 11.64 -13.18 -8.29
C ARG A 93 11.12 -11.79 -7.96
N THR A 94 9.95 -11.45 -8.47
CA THR A 94 9.31 -10.17 -8.17
C THR A 94 8.99 -10.07 -6.68
N LEU A 95 8.41 -11.12 -6.10
CA LEU A 95 8.11 -11.14 -4.66
C LEU A 95 9.39 -11.06 -3.81
N GLU A 96 10.45 -11.74 -4.24
CA GLU A 96 11.75 -11.71 -3.55
C GLU A 96 12.24 -10.27 -3.39
N TRP A 97 12.24 -9.51 -4.49
CA TRP A 97 12.70 -8.12 -4.46
C TRP A 97 11.71 -7.21 -3.72
N LEU A 98 10.42 -7.49 -3.80
CA LEU A 98 9.43 -6.76 -3.03
C LEU A 98 9.65 -6.95 -1.52
N MET A 99 9.85 -8.20 -1.08
CA MET A 99 10.11 -8.49 0.33
C MET A 99 11.43 -7.87 0.79
N PHE A 100 12.45 -7.85 -0.08
CA PHE A 100 13.70 -7.17 0.20
C PHE A 100 13.47 -5.67 0.47
N GLN A 101 12.66 -5.01 -0.35
CA GLN A 101 12.32 -3.61 -0.14
C GLN A 101 11.57 -3.42 1.18
N MET A 102 10.56 -4.25 1.45
CA MET A 102 9.70 -4.12 2.62
C MET A 102 10.43 -4.40 3.92
N ALA A 103 11.34 -5.37 3.92
CA ALA A 103 12.01 -5.82 5.14
C ALA A 103 13.36 -5.13 5.40
N ASN A 104 14.04 -4.68 4.34
CA ASN A 104 15.41 -4.14 4.45
C ASN A 104 15.52 -2.69 4.01
N VAL A 105 15.13 -2.38 2.78
CA VAL A 105 15.33 -1.03 2.22
C VAL A 105 14.44 -0.01 2.93
N GLY A 106 13.14 -0.29 3.04
CA GLY A 106 12.18 0.61 3.65
C GLY A 106 12.51 0.94 5.10
N PRO A 107 12.65 -0.07 5.97
CA PRO A 107 12.94 0.17 7.39
C PRO A 107 14.28 0.88 7.61
N MET A 108 15.32 0.51 6.88
CA MET A 108 16.65 1.11 7.06
C MET A 108 16.66 2.59 6.66
N PHE A 109 16.07 2.94 5.52
CA PHE A 109 15.95 4.32 5.10
C PHE A 109 14.98 5.10 5.98
N GLY A 110 13.91 4.44 6.48
CA GLY A 110 12.99 5.05 7.43
C GLY A 110 13.67 5.46 8.73
N LEU A 111 14.52 4.60 9.27
CA LEU A 111 15.30 4.91 10.45
C LEU A 111 16.30 6.06 10.21
N SER A 112 16.91 6.09 9.04
CA SER A 112 17.81 7.15 8.65
C SER A 112 17.11 8.53 8.65
N LEU A 113 15.87 8.57 8.18
CA LEU A 113 15.07 9.79 8.17
C LEU A 113 14.76 10.32 9.58
N ILE A 114 14.61 9.42 10.55
CA ILE A 114 14.35 9.81 11.95
C ILE A 114 15.54 10.55 12.55
N HIS A 115 16.76 10.25 12.11
CA HIS A 115 17.98 10.83 12.65
C HIS A 115 18.42 12.10 11.90
N ILE A 116 17.73 12.50 10.87
CA ILE A 116 17.98 13.74 10.16
C ILE A 116 17.17 14.88 10.77
#